data_a1c3c839a0db5fbf422b44b7c54d93b3
#
_entry.id   a1c3c839a0db5fbf422b44b7c54d93b3
#
_cell.length_a   1.000
_cell.length_b   1.000
_cell.length_c   1.000
_cell.angle_alpha   90.00
_cell.angle_beta   90.00
_cell.angle_gamma   90.00
#
_symmetry.space_group_name_H-M   'P 1'
#
loop_
_entity.id
_entity.type
_entity.pdbx_description
1 polymer ?
#
loop_
_entity_poly.entity_id
_entity_poly.type
_entity_poly.pdbx_seq_one_letter_code
_entity_poly.pdbx_strand_id
1 'polypeptide(L)'
;MLIVRSGDRILRELEWTFTYDFPNYQTESTRPDDFKEFWANTLDELKQVPLKPEMKLNQKWSTDTVDVFEVRLMGLGNKHFWGWYCRPKKKGPLPGHFICPPTGLYQPGGPARSENVCTFSIAIHGFDLHLSDVPPGPHPWKSYHTLGLESPDTASWRWIYASLVRGMDFLSDQPEVDSNRIAVSGSSQGGGLALVLAGLDHRMHAVFPQYPGLPRLDWTVKHNTGYWPFKMSAKPKGQTEQQFLKTLSYFDAANFTADVQCPAVILVGLLDWVTASGNLVNAAAHLKPGQVQMICDPWGGHGSASMTYRNRYRQSLNQFLQHNRSPIIKPSK
;
A
#
# COMPACT_ATOMS: atom_id res chain seq x y z
N MET A 1 -6.91 -26.17 -4.10
CA MET A 1 -7.70 -25.76 -5.27
C MET A 1 -8.92 -26.68 -5.39
N LEU A 2 -10.12 -26.11 -5.48
CA LEU A 2 -11.36 -26.85 -5.73
C LEU A 2 -11.84 -26.49 -7.14
N ILE A 3 -12.00 -27.49 -8.00
CA ILE A 3 -12.50 -27.30 -9.36
C ILE A 3 -13.88 -27.97 -9.46
N VAL A 4 -14.91 -27.18 -9.74
CA VAL A 4 -16.28 -27.70 -10.01
C VAL A 4 -16.44 -27.83 -11.51
N ARG A 5 -16.77 -29.02 -11.97
CA ARG A 5 -16.94 -29.36 -13.40
C ARG A 5 -18.35 -29.88 -13.69
N SER A 6 -18.79 -29.67 -14.92
CA SER A 6 -19.92 -30.36 -15.53
C SER A 6 -19.43 -30.95 -16.85
N GLY A 7 -19.17 -32.25 -16.89
CA GLY A 7 -18.42 -32.89 -17.96
C GLY A 7 -17.02 -32.30 -18.09
N ASP A 8 -16.58 -31.98 -19.29
CA ASP A 8 -15.28 -31.34 -19.54
C ASP A 8 -15.25 -29.83 -19.28
N ARG A 9 -16.43 -29.24 -19.00
CA ARG A 9 -16.53 -27.78 -18.73
C ARG A 9 -16.23 -27.47 -17.27
N ILE A 10 -15.24 -26.61 -17.02
CA ILE A 10 -15.01 -26.04 -15.69
C ILE A 10 -16.10 -25.00 -15.44
N LEU A 11 -16.94 -25.24 -14.42
CA LEU A 11 -17.99 -24.32 -13.99
C LEU A 11 -17.44 -23.29 -13.00
N ARG A 12 -16.55 -23.72 -12.13
CA ARG A 12 -15.93 -22.85 -11.12
C ARG A 12 -14.60 -23.42 -10.67
N GLU A 13 -13.62 -22.55 -10.55
CA GLU A 13 -12.33 -22.82 -9.92
C GLU A 13 -12.22 -21.93 -8.68
N LEU A 14 -11.92 -22.54 -7.55
CA LEU A 14 -11.74 -21.84 -6.27
C LEU A 14 -10.36 -22.18 -5.75
N GLU A 15 -9.55 -21.16 -5.57
CA GLU A 15 -8.30 -21.24 -4.84
C GLU A 15 -8.54 -20.80 -3.40
N TRP A 16 -8.14 -21.63 -2.46
CA TRP A 16 -8.30 -21.37 -1.05
C TRP A 16 -6.96 -21.54 -0.35
N THR A 17 -6.56 -20.51 0.39
CA THR A 17 -5.32 -20.53 1.18
C THR A 17 -5.66 -20.80 2.64
N PHE A 18 -4.97 -21.73 3.23
CA PHE A 18 -4.91 -21.88 4.68
C PHE A 18 -3.47 -22.09 5.11
N THR A 19 -3.15 -21.65 6.33
CA THR A 19 -1.83 -21.84 6.92
C THR A 19 -1.96 -22.61 8.22
N TYR A 20 -1.02 -23.50 8.44
CA TYR A 20 -0.81 -24.17 9.70
C TYR A 20 0.41 -23.56 10.40
N ASP A 21 0.29 -23.32 11.70
CA ASP A 21 1.39 -22.82 12.54
C ASP A 21 2.03 -21.50 12.03
N PHE A 22 1.20 -20.56 11.64
CA PHE A 22 1.62 -19.26 11.11
C PHE A 22 2.72 -18.55 11.92
N PRO A 23 2.71 -18.55 13.27
CA PRO A 23 3.77 -17.91 14.05
C PRO A 23 5.17 -18.47 13.82
N ASN A 24 5.27 -19.73 13.41
CA ASN A 24 6.53 -20.42 13.13
C ASN A 24 6.81 -20.61 11.64
N TYR A 25 5.93 -20.07 10.79
CA TYR A 25 6.08 -20.17 9.35
C TYR A 25 7.26 -19.33 8.88
N GLN A 26 8.26 -19.96 8.28
CA GLN A 26 9.44 -19.30 7.73
C GLN A 26 9.43 -19.39 6.20
N THR A 27 9.83 -18.33 5.54
CA THR A 27 9.98 -18.28 4.10
C THR A 27 11.33 -17.71 3.73
N GLU A 28 11.87 -18.15 2.61
CA GLU A 28 13.09 -17.56 2.06
C GLU A 28 12.80 -16.12 1.62
N SER A 29 13.71 -15.23 1.99
CA SER A 29 13.68 -13.86 1.52
C SER A 29 14.24 -13.80 0.10
N THR A 30 13.58 -13.04 -0.77
CA THR A 30 14.09 -12.70 -2.10
C THR A 30 14.87 -11.38 -2.12
N ARG A 31 15.13 -10.82 -0.93
CA ARG A 31 15.76 -9.53 -0.75
C ARG A 31 17.17 -9.53 -1.30
N PRO A 32 17.53 -8.62 -2.24
CA PRO A 32 18.89 -8.50 -2.74
C PRO A 32 19.87 -8.07 -1.63
N ASP A 33 21.14 -8.46 -1.75
CA ASP A 33 22.17 -8.11 -0.78
C ASP A 33 22.35 -6.59 -0.64
N ASP A 34 22.25 -5.87 -1.75
CA ASP A 34 22.37 -4.41 -1.85
C ASP A 34 21.05 -3.65 -1.66
N PHE A 35 19.97 -4.33 -1.25
CA PHE A 35 18.63 -3.73 -1.10
C PHE A 35 18.61 -2.50 -0.20
N LYS A 36 19.28 -2.58 0.96
CA LYS A 36 19.34 -1.46 1.90
C LYS A 36 20.10 -0.28 1.33
N GLU A 37 21.21 -0.55 0.64
CA GLU A 37 22.01 0.49 -0.01
C GLU A 37 21.23 1.16 -1.15
N PHE A 38 20.56 0.38 -1.99
CA PHE A 38 19.71 0.91 -3.07
C PHE A 38 18.66 1.88 -2.56
N TRP A 39 17.92 1.49 -1.50
CA TRP A 39 16.89 2.36 -0.94
C TRP A 39 17.47 3.53 -0.16
N ALA A 40 18.57 3.37 0.56
CA ALA A 40 19.28 4.49 1.20
C ALA A 40 19.71 5.54 0.17
N ASN A 41 20.38 5.13 -0.92
CA ASN A 41 20.80 6.00 -2.01
C ASN A 41 19.58 6.69 -2.67
N THR A 42 18.48 5.95 -2.89
CA THR A 42 17.23 6.52 -3.43
C THR A 42 16.64 7.60 -2.53
N LEU A 43 16.62 7.38 -1.21
CA LEU A 43 16.10 8.35 -0.26
C LEU A 43 17.05 9.55 -0.09
N ASP A 44 18.36 9.34 -0.20
CA ASP A 44 19.33 10.44 -0.16
C ASP A 44 19.24 11.30 -1.43
N GLU A 45 19.02 10.72 -2.60
CA GLU A 45 18.69 11.46 -3.83
C GLU A 45 17.38 12.25 -3.65
N LEU A 46 16.35 11.64 -3.05
CA LEU A 46 15.08 12.31 -2.77
C LEU A 46 15.26 13.53 -1.87
N LYS A 47 16.10 13.44 -0.83
CA LYS A 47 16.37 14.57 0.11
C LYS A 47 16.96 15.80 -0.59
N GLN A 48 17.68 15.62 -1.71
CA GLN A 48 18.21 16.73 -2.49
C GLN A 48 17.13 17.49 -3.26
N VAL A 49 15.95 16.90 -3.43
CA VAL A 49 14.81 17.54 -4.09
C VAL A 49 13.99 18.30 -3.06
N PRO A 50 13.82 19.62 -3.16
CA PRO A 50 12.99 20.39 -2.24
C PRO A 50 11.53 19.92 -2.29
N LEU A 51 10.88 19.79 -1.13
CA LEU A 51 9.47 19.32 -1.03
C LEU A 51 8.50 20.25 -1.80
N LYS A 52 8.68 21.59 -1.68
CA LYS A 52 7.89 22.64 -2.37
C LYS A 52 6.39 22.33 -2.37
N PRO A 53 5.72 22.23 -1.25
CA PRO A 53 4.30 21.92 -1.20
C PRO A 53 3.48 23.11 -1.73
N GLU A 54 2.62 22.84 -2.69
CA GLU A 54 1.61 23.78 -3.16
C GLU A 54 0.26 23.29 -2.68
N MET A 55 -0.41 24.07 -1.84
CA MET A 55 -1.70 23.76 -1.25
C MET A 55 -2.76 24.72 -1.75
N LYS A 56 -3.84 24.19 -2.31
CA LYS A 56 -4.99 24.98 -2.77
C LYS A 56 -6.25 24.50 -2.08
N LEU A 57 -6.94 25.40 -1.36
CA LEU A 57 -8.21 25.10 -0.73
C LEU A 57 -9.25 24.74 -1.79
N ASN A 58 -9.86 23.59 -1.66
CA ASN A 58 -10.97 23.15 -2.50
C ASN A 58 -12.29 23.31 -1.77
N GLN A 59 -13.01 24.39 -2.08
CA GLN A 59 -14.28 24.73 -1.43
C GLN A 59 -15.39 23.70 -1.71
N LYS A 60 -15.38 23.06 -2.89
CA LYS A 60 -16.38 22.04 -3.25
C LYS A 60 -16.37 20.84 -2.31
N TRP A 61 -15.20 20.45 -1.83
CA TRP A 61 -15.02 19.30 -0.95
C TRP A 61 -14.91 19.68 0.53
N SER A 62 -14.66 20.96 0.84
CA SER A 62 -14.64 21.47 2.22
C SER A 62 -16.04 21.50 2.82
N THR A 63 -16.10 21.40 4.15
CA THR A 63 -17.35 21.46 4.93
C THR A 63 -17.21 22.47 6.06
N ASP A 64 -18.24 22.64 6.86
CA ASP A 64 -18.20 23.54 8.04
C ASP A 64 -17.16 23.06 9.07
N THR A 65 -16.83 21.75 9.07
CA THR A 65 -15.92 21.14 10.06
C THR A 65 -14.58 20.71 9.52
N VAL A 66 -14.39 20.64 8.19
CA VAL A 66 -13.16 20.12 7.54
C VAL A 66 -12.78 20.97 6.33
N ASP A 67 -11.56 21.49 6.32
CA ASP A 67 -10.93 22.06 5.13
C ASP A 67 -10.32 20.93 4.28
N VAL A 68 -10.52 21.02 2.96
CA VAL A 68 -9.92 20.08 2.00
C VAL A 68 -8.99 20.83 1.06
N PHE A 69 -7.76 20.37 0.97
CA PHE A 69 -6.75 20.96 0.10
C PHE A 69 -6.34 19.98 -1.01
N GLU A 70 -6.21 20.52 -2.22
CA GLU A 70 -5.43 19.93 -3.28
C GLU A 70 -3.96 20.21 -3.00
N VAL A 71 -3.15 19.19 -2.94
CA VAL A 71 -1.73 19.30 -2.63
C VAL A 71 -0.93 18.79 -3.81
N ARG A 72 0.02 19.58 -4.29
CA ARG A 72 1.03 19.19 -5.26
C ARG A 72 2.39 19.18 -4.58
N LEU A 73 3.11 18.07 -4.72
CA LEU A 73 4.41 17.87 -4.13
C LEU A 73 5.46 17.55 -5.21
N MET A 74 6.71 17.86 -4.91
CA MET A 74 7.84 17.49 -5.74
C MET A 74 8.48 16.19 -5.21
N GLY A 75 8.58 15.18 -6.06
CA GLY A 75 9.19 13.89 -5.77
C GLY A 75 10.50 13.67 -6.49
N LEU A 76 10.98 12.42 -6.42
CA LEU A 76 12.23 11.98 -7.04
C LEU A 76 12.30 12.37 -8.53
N GLY A 77 13.47 12.81 -8.98
CA GLY A 77 13.69 13.25 -10.36
C GLY A 77 12.88 14.48 -10.74
N ASN A 78 12.53 15.35 -9.78
CA ASN A 78 11.71 16.56 -9.98
C ASN A 78 10.35 16.28 -10.63
N LYS A 79 9.77 15.11 -10.40
CA LYS A 79 8.43 14.75 -10.87
C LYS A 79 7.39 15.15 -9.85
N HIS A 80 6.33 15.79 -10.31
CA HIS A 80 5.19 16.13 -9.45
C HIS A 80 4.29 14.93 -9.20
N PHE A 81 3.69 14.90 -8.02
CA PHE A 81 2.55 14.06 -7.68
C PHE A 81 1.58 14.85 -6.82
N TRP A 82 0.38 14.32 -6.63
CA TRP A 82 -0.72 15.03 -5.99
C TRP A 82 -1.28 14.24 -4.82
N GLY A 83 -2.05 14.92 -3.98
CA GLY A 83 -2.82 14.31 -2.92
C GLY A 83 -3.93 15.22 -2.43
N TRP A 84 -4.88 14.60 -1.74
CA TRP A 84 -5.90 15.32 -0.97
C TRP A 84 -5.45 15.41 0.48
N TYR A 85 -5.33 16.62 1.02
CA TYR A 85 -5.12 16.83 2.45
C TYR A 85 -6.41 17.35 3.07
N CYS A 86 -6.95 16.64 4.05
CA CYS A 86 -8.14 17.04 4.79
C CYS A 86 -7.74 17.41 6.21
N ARG A 87 -8.01 18.64 6.58
CA ARG A 87 -7.68 19.23 7.87
C ARG A 87 -8.97 19.56 8.63
N PRO A 88 -9.22 18.91 9.79
CA PRO A 88 -10.30 19.33 10.68
C PRO A 88 -10.10 20.76 11.15
N LYS A 89 -11.18 21.55 11.26
CA LYS A 89 -11.16 22.91 11.82
C LYS A 89 -11.06 22.93 13.35
N LYS A 90 -10.90 21.76 13.95
CA LYS A 90 -10.74 21.56 15.39
C LYS A 90 -9.33 21.96 15.84
N LYS A 91 -9.18 22.54 17.03
CA LYS A 91 -7.89 22.89 17.63
C LYS A 91 -7.17 21.65 18.19
N GLY A 92 -5.85 21.72 18.19
CA GLY A 92 -4.92 20.78 18.83
C GLY A 92 -4.12 20.00 17.84
N PRO A 93 -3.09 19.27 18.23
CA PRO A 93 -2.54 18.22 17.41
C PRO A 93 -3.52 17.05 17.31
N LEU A 94 -3.84 16.64 16.08
CA LEU A 94 -4.77 15.56 15.76
C LEU A 94 -4.00 14.38 15.16
N PRO A 95 -4.52 13.15 15.27
CA PRO A 95 -3.86 12.03 14.62
C PRO A 95 -3.76 12.25 13.11
N GLY A 96 -2.65 11.79 12.54
CA GLY A 96 -2.45 11.73 11.09
C GLY A 96 -2.87 10.39 10.51
N HIS A 97 -3.49 10.39 9.34
CA HIS A 97 -3.81 9.19 8.60
C HIS A 97 -3.35 9.31 7.14
N PHE A 98 -2.30 8.59 6.81
CA PHE A 98 -1.78 8.49 5.45
C PHE A 98 -2.50 7.35 4.71
N ILE A 99 -3.06 7.64 3.54
CA ILE A 99 -3.86 6.68 2.77
C ILE A 99 -3.19 6.41 1.43
N CYS A 100 -2.71 5.19 1.24
CA CYS A 100 -2.12 4.72 0.00
C CYS A 100 -3.21 4.34 -1.01
N PRO A 101 -3.07 4.70 -2.31
CA PRO A 101 -4.08 4.47 -3.32
C PRO A 101 -4.16 3.00 -3.75
N PRO A 102 -5.35 2.48 -4.06
CA PRO A 102 -5.50 1.21 -4.75
C PRO A 102 -4.94 1.29 -6.18
N THR A 103 -4.98 0.19 -6.92
CA THR A 103 -4.64 0.22 -8.35
C THR A 103 -5.61 1.09 -9.12
N GLY A 104 -5.10 1.76 -10.15
CA GLY A 104 -5.88 2.71 -10.93
C GLY A 104 -5.14 4.03 -11.10
N LEU A 105 -5.66 4.90 -11.98
CA LEU A 105 -5.00 6.13 -12.38
C LEU A 105 -5.53 7.36 -11.66
N TYR A 106 -6.58 7.21 -10.87
CA TYR A 106 -7.20 8.29 -10.09
C TYR A 106 -7.75 7.74 -8.77
N GLN A 107 -8.02 8.60 -7.82
CA GLN A 107 -8.71 8.21 -6.59
C GLN A 107 -10.23 8.24 -6.79
N PRO A 108 -10.89 7.09 -6.85
CA PRO A 108 -12.35 7.06 -6.86
C PRO A 108 -12.88 7.57 -5.51
N GLY A 109 -13.89 8.41 -5.56
CA GLY A 109 -14.64 8.82 -4.37
C GLY A 109 -14.17 10.10 -3.66
N GLY A 110 -13.14 10.81 -4.18
CA GLY A 110 -12.68 12.07 -3.62
C GLY A 110 -11.93 11.96 -2.28
N PRO A 111 -11.78 13.08 -1.56
CA PRO A 111 -10.95 13.14 -0.35
C PRO A 111 -11.55 12.39 0.84
N ALA A 112 -10.72 11.70 1.62
CA ALA A 112 -11.11 10.97 2.84
C ALA A 112 -11.26 11.94 4.02
N ARG A 113 -12.43 12.54 4.21
CA ARG A 113 -12.70 13.52 5.26
C ARG A 113 -12.95 12.87 6.61
N SER A 114 -12.43 13.47 7.66
CA SER A 114 -12.71 13.14 9.06
C SER A 114 -12.74 14.42 9.90
N GLU A 115 -13.58 14.49 10.91
CA GLU A 115 -13.63 15.63 11.83
C GLU A 115 -12.62 15.56 12.99
N ASN A 116 -11.94 14.42 13.15
CA ASN A 116 -11.04 14.17 14.26
C ASN A 116 -9.64 13.66 13.82
N VAL A 117 -9.38 13.57 12.54
CA VAL A 117 -8.13 13.02 11.98
C VAL A 117 -7.72 13.84 10.78
N CYS A 118 -6.48 14.30 10.74
CA CYS A 118 -5.87 14.86 9.54
C CYS A 118 -5.56 13.73 8.56
N THR A 119 -6.12 13.78 7.36
CA THR A 119 -5.89 12.70 6.37
C THR A 119 -5.10 13.22 5.17
N PHE A 120 -4.15 12.44 4.70
CA PHE A 120 -3.48 12.67 3.43
C PHE A 120 -3.63 11.45 2.52
N SER A 121 -4.41 11.63 1.45
CA SER A 121 -4.64 10.59 0.44
C SER A 121 -3.78 10.89 -0.77
N ILE A 122 -2.72 10.10 -0.98
CA ILE A 122 -1.75 10.33 -2.06
C ILE A 122 -2.24 9.76 -3.40
N ALA A 123 -1.99 10.49 -4.49
CA ALA A 123 -2.18 10.06 -5.88
C ALA A 123 -0.81 9.97 -6.57
N ILE A 124 -0.28 8.77 -6.68
CA ILE A 124 1.11 8.51 -7.12
C ILE A 124 1.24 8.12 -8.60
N HIS A 125 0.17 8.13 -9.35
CA HIS A 125 0.17 7.59 -10.71
C HIS A 125 0.50 8.66 -11.78
N GLY A 126 1.01 9.83 -11.38
CA GLY A 126 1.40 10.91 -12.29
C GLY A 126 0.23 11.66 -12.95
N PHE A 127 -0.99 11.48 -12.43
CA PHE A 127 -2.18 12.19 -12.90
C PHE A 127 -2.63 13.24 -11.89
N ASP A 128 -3.21 14.32 -12.42
CA ASP A 128 -3.88 15.34 -11.63
C ASP A 128 -5.12 14.76 -10.92
N LEU A 129 -5.45 15.33 -9.76
CA LEU A 129 -6.62 14.94 -8.96
C LEU A 129 -7.97 15.15 -9.65
N HIS A 130 -8.00 16.00 -10.68
CA HIS A 130 -9.22 16.33 -11.42
C HIS A 130 -9.50 15.40 -12.60
N LEU A 131 -8.59 14.50 -12.93
CA LEU A 131 -8.83 13.52 -13.97
C LEU A 131 -9.83 12.48 -13.47
N SER A 132 -11.07 12.55 -13.94
CA SER A 132 -12.11 11.55 -13.68
C SER A 132 -11.85 10.25 -14.44
N ASP A 133 -11.18 10.35 -15.60
CA ASP A 133 -10.91 9.25 -16.51
C ASP A 133 -9.47 9.31 -17.04
N VAL A 134 -8.96 8.15 -17.42
CA VAL A 134 -7.68 8.05 -18.11
C VAL A 134 -7.81 8.76 -19.46
N PRO A 135 -6.98 9.74 -19.77
CA PRO A 135 -7.04 10.39 -21.07
C PRO A 135 -7.00 9.37 -22.22
N PRO A 136 -7.79 9.56 -23.29
CA PRO A 136 -7.71 8.70 -24.45
C PRO A 136 -6.32 8.75 -25.08
N GLY A 137 -5.86 7.62 -25.62
CA GLY A 137 -4.55 7.53 -26.28
C GLY A 137 -3.45 6.92 -25.42
N PRO A 138 -2.23 6.82 -25.96
CA PRO A 138 -1.07 6.29 -25.24
C PRO A 138 -0.67 7.29 -24.14
N HIS A 139 -0.61 6.81 -22.90
CA HIS A 139 -0.12 7.58 -21.77
C HIS A 139 0.87 6.70 -20.98
N PRO A 140 2.07 7.20 -20.65
CA PRO A 140 3.11 6.38 -20.01
C PRO A 140 2.62 5.74 -18.69
N TRP A 141 1.78 6.43 -17.93
CA TRP A 141 1.27 5.94 -16.66
C TRP A 141 0.14 4.92 -16.76
N LYS A 142 -0.42 4.64 -17.94
CA LYS A 142 -1.38 3.54 -18.13
C LYS A 142 -0.78 2.18 -17.80
N SER A 143 0.52 2.04 -18.01
CA SER A 143 1.30 0.82 -17.74
C SER A 143 2.36 1.06 -16.68
N TYR A 144 2.12 1.97 -15.72
CA TYR A 144 3.12 2.32 -14.71
C TYR A 144 3.70 1.11 -13.99
N HIS A 145 2.92 0.07 -13.79
CA HIS A 145 3.35 -1.16 -13.12
C HIS A 145 4.43 -1.96 -13.87
N THR A 146 4.61 -1.70 -15.16
CA THR A 146 5.65 -2.34 -16.00
C THR A 146 6.67 -1.37 -16.55
N LEU A 147 6.48 -0.07 -16.31
CA LEU A 147 7.33 0.96 -16.87
C LEU A 147 8.72 0.93 -16.23
N GLY A 148 9.77 0.79 -17.06
CA GLY A 148 11.16 0.87 -16.66
C GLY A 148 11.67 -0.36 -15.90
N LEU A 149 11.00 -1.51 -15.99
CA LEU A 149 11.41 -2.75 -15.31
C LEU A 149 12.67 -3.39 -15.91
N GLU A 150 13.34 -2.72 -16.84
CA GLU A 150 14.66 -3.11 -17.36
C GLU A 150 15.74 -3.09 -16.28
N SER A 151 15.61 -2.18 -15.30
CA SER A 151 16.50 -2.13 -14.13
C SER A 151 15.78 -1.55 -12.90
N PRO A 152 16.29 -1.77 -11.68
CA PRO A 152 15.73 -1.14 -10.49
C PRO A 152 15.77 0.39 -10.55
N ASP A 153 16.80 0.98 -11.17
CA ASP A 153 16.98 2.44 -11.24
C ASP A 153 15.94 3.12 -12.13
N THR A 154 15.50 2.43 -13.19
CA THR A 154 14.54 2.97 -14.18
C THR A 154 13.10 2.63 -13.87
N ALA A 155 12.87 1.66 -12.97
CA ALA A 155 11.53 1.20 -12.63
C ALA A 155 10.67 2.33 -12.03
N SER A 156 9.46 2.48 -12.54
CA SER A 156 8.48 3.44 -12.00
C SER A 156 8.19 3.24 -10.52
N TRP A 157 8.32 2.01 -10.02
CA TRP A 157 8.15 1.68 -8.62
C TRP A 157 9.15 2.38 -7.70
N ARG A 158 10.38 2.66 -8.17
CA ARG A 158 11.36 3.45 -7.44
C ARG A 158 10.81 4.85 -7.16
N TRP A 159 10.26 5.50 -8.18
CA TRP A 159 9.64 6.80 -8.06
C TRP A 159 8.38 6.75 -7.19
N ILE A 160 7.51 5.74 -7.36
CA ILE A 160 6.29 5.56 -6.60
C ILE A 160 6.59 5.44 -5.10
N TYR A 161 7.53 4.57 -4.73
CA TYR A 161 7.87 4.34 -3.32
C TYR A 161 8.55 5.56 -2.69
N ALA A 162 9.42 6.24 -3.42
CA ALA A 162 9.98 7.52 -2.99
C ALA A 162 8.90 8.59 -2.77
N SER A 163 7.84 8.60 -3.59
CA SER A 163 6.72 9.53 -3.42
C SER A 163 5.91 9.26 -2.15
N LEU A 164 5.83 8.01 -1.68
CA LEU A 164 5.18 7.70 -0.39
C LEU A 164 5.94 8.36 0.77
N VAL A 165 7.27 8.22 0.79
CA VAL A 165 8.11 8.86 1.81
C VAL A 165 7.99 10.38 1.75
N ARG A 166 7.99 10.96 0.55
CA ARG A 166 7.78 12.39 0.35
C ARG A 166 6.40 12.88 0.83
N GLY A 167 5.36 12.07 0.62
CA GLY A 167 4.03 12.36 1.17
C GLY A 167 3.99 12.26 2.69
N MET A 168 4.79 11.39 3.30
CA MET A 168 4.95 11.32 4.75
C MET A 168 5.71 12.54 5.28
N ASP A 169 6.74 13.05 4.56
CA ASP A 169 7.38 14.33 4.89
C ASP A 169 6.33 15.44 4.98
N PHE A 170 5.47 15.56 3.97
CA PHE A 170 4.41 16.56 3.95
C PHE A 170 3.45 16.41 5.13
N LEU A 171 2.93 15.19 5.39
CA LEU A 171 1.93 14.99 6.44
C LEU A 171 2.51 15.23 7.84
N SER A 172 3.72 14.75 8.11
CA SER A 172 4.35 14.88 9.42
C SER A 172 4.77 16.32 9.75
N ASP A 173 4.99 17.16 8.74
CA ASP A 173 5.36 18.57 8.89
C ASP A 173 4.15 19.50 9.11
N GLN A 174 2.90 18.97 9.00
CA GLN A 174 1.73 19.82 9.24
C GLN A 174 1.58 20.12 10.75
N PRO A 175 1.45 21.40 11.14
CA PRO A 175 1.46 21.80 12.55
C PRO A 175 0.27 21.27 13.36
N GLU A 176 -0.83 20.91 12.69
CA GLU A 176 -2.00 20.32 13.31
C GLU A 176 -1.92 18.79 13.45
N VAL A 177 -0.88 18.14 12.91
CA VAL A 177 -0.70 16.68 13.00
C VAL A 177 0.13 16.30 14.21
N ASP A 178 -0.38 15.39 15.02
CA ASP A 178 0.37 14.72 16.08
C ASP A 178 1.35 13.71 15.46
N SER A 179 2.61 14.11 15.36
CA SER A 179 3.68 13.29 14.78
C SER A 179 3.91 11.96 15.52
N ASN A 180 3.41 11.83 16.77
CA ASN A 180 3.47 10.59 17.54
C ASN A 180 2.22 9.69 17.34
N ARG A 181 1.31 10.07 16.44
CA ARG A 181 0.07 9.34 16.21
C ARG A 181 -0.31 9.32 14.73
N ILE A 182 0.57 8.79 13.90
CA ILE A 182 0.34 8.64 12.45
C ILE A 182 0.06 7.17 12.13
N ALA A 183 -1.09 6.92 11.48
CA ALA A 183 -1.42 5.63 10.87
C ALA A 183 -1.22 5.67 9.36
N VAL A 184 -0.86 4.53 8.78
CA VAL A 184 -0.83 4.33 7.33
C VAL A 184 -1.81 3.22 6.96
N SER A 185 -2.61 3.42 5.94
CA SER A 185 -3.52 2.38 5.43
C SER A 185 -3.56 2.35 3.91
N GLY A 186 -4.10 1.27 3.38
CA GLY A 186 -4.39 1.14 1.95
C GLY A 186 -5.01 -0.21 1.63
N SER A 187 -5.65 -0.30 0.47
CA SER A 187 -6.29 -1.52 0.00
C SER A 187 -5.67 -1.97 -1.32
N SER A 188 -5.59 -3.28 -1.55
CA SER A 188 -5.05 -3.85 -2.78
C SER A 188 -3.59 -3.41 -3.00
N GLN A 189 -3.26 -2.78 -4.12
CA GLN A 189 -1.97 -2.11 -4.31
C GLN A 189 -1.63 -1.21 -3.11
N GLY A 190 -2.59 -0.41 -2.64
CA GLY A 190 -2.39 0.49 -1.50
C GLY A 190 -2.03 -0.26 -0.21
N GLY A 191 -2.52 -1.48 -0.02
CA GLY A 191 -2.11 -2.34 1.09
C GLY A 191 -0.64 -2.74 1.02
N GLY A 192 -0.16 -3.10 -0.19
CA GLY A 192 1.26 -3.35 -0.43
C GLY A 192 2.11 -2.10 -0.24
N LEU A 193 1.66 -0.96 -0.77
CA LEU A 193 2.33 0.33 -0.60
C LEU A 193 2.42 0.76 0.87
N ALA A 194 1.39 0.44 1.69
CA ALA A 194 1.43 0.71 3.12
C ALA A 194 2.52 -0.11 3.84
N LEU A 195 2.71 -1.38 3.46
CA LEU A 195 3.80 -2.22 3.98
C LEU A 195 5.16 -1.69 3.54
N VAL A 196 5.30 -1.30 2.28
CA VAL A 196 6.53 -0.70 1.74
C VAL A 196 6.88 0.58 2.48
N LEU A 197 5.92 1.50 2.64
CA LEU A 197 6.15 2.74 3.36
C LEU A 197 6.57 2.46 4.82
N ALA A 198 5.93 1.50 5.49
CA ALA A 198 6.28 1.15 6.88
C ALA A 198 7.68 0.52 7.02
N GLY A 199 8.22 -0.09 5.96
CA GLY A 199 9.58 -0.59 5.94
C GLY A 199 10.63 0.45 5.57
N LEU A 200 10.26 1.49 4.80
CA LEU A 200 11.15 2.57 4.39
C LEU A 200 11.21 3.74 5.37
N ASP A 201 10.12 3.98 6.08
CA ASP A 201 9.94 5.14 6.96
C ASP A 201 9.38 4.69 8.31
N HIS A 202 9.92 5.20 9.39
CA HIS A 202 9.55 4.75 10.73
C HIS A 202 8.76 5.81 11.53
N ARG A 203 8.28 6.86 10.87
CA ARG A 203 7.46 7.91 11.49
C ARG A 203 6.01 7.50 11.73
N MET A 204 5.53 6.43 11.08
CA MET A 204 4.20 5.89 11.40
C MET A 204 4.23 5.02 12.65
N HIS A 205 3.12 5.00 13.37
CA HIS A 205 2.94 4.28 14.63
C HIS A 205 2.00 3.08 14.52
N ALA A 206 1.34 2.91 13.37
CA ALA A 206 0.57 1.71 13.03
C ALA A 206 0.34 1.62 11.53
N VAL A 207 0.32 0.40 10.98
CA VAL A 207 0.02 0.15 9.57
C VAL A 207 -1.17 -0.79 9.41
N PHE A 208 -2.05 -0.44 8.47
CA PHE A 208 -3.33 -1.10 8.25
C PHE A 208 -3.51 -1.51 6.78
N PRO A 209 -2.85 -2.56 6.30
CA PRO A 209 -3.02 -3.07 4.95
C PRO A 209 -4.31 -3.88 4.80
N GLN A 210 -5.04 -3.68 3.70
CA GLN A 210 -6.20 -4.49 3.32
C GLN A 210 -5.92 -5.19 2.00
N TYR A 211 -6.09 -6.50 1.96
CA TYR A 211 -5.89 -7.32 0.74
C TYR A 211 -4.59 -6.95 -0.01
N PRO A 212 -3.44 -6.82 0.68
CA PRO A 212 -2.27 -6.19 0.10
C PRO A 212 -1.76 -6.93 -1.13
N GLY A 213 -1.61 -6.20 -2.23
CA GLY A 213 -0.86 -6.60 -3.40
C GLY A 213 0.64 -6.35 -3.21
N LEU A 214 1.44 -6.76 -4.17
CA LEU A 214 2.91 -6.61 -4.21
C LEU A 214 3.75 -7.58 -3.38
N PRO A 215 3.27 -8.31 -2.35
CA PRO A 215 4.10 -9.34 -1.72
C PRO A 215 4.32 -10.55 -2.64
N ARG A 216 5.54 -11.12 -2.60
CA ARG A 216 5.94 -12.33 -3.32
C ARG A 216 5.70 -12.23 -4.83
N LEU A 217 6.25 -11.17 -5.40
CA LEU A 217 6.23 -10.95 -6.85
C LEU A 217 6.93 -12.08 -7.61
N ASP A 218 7.99 -12.65 -7.03
CA ASP A 218 8.67 -13.83 -7.54
C ASP A 218 7.74 -15.04 -7.67
N TRP A 219 6.95 -15.29 -6.62
CA TRP A 219 5.99 -16.40 -6.59
C TRP A 219 4.87 -16.21 -7.61
N THR A 220 4.36 -14.98 -7.69
CA THR A 220 3.34 -14.58 -8.67
C THR A 220 3.80 -14.85 -10.10
N VAL A 221 5.03 -14.49 -10.43
CA VAL A 221 5.59 -14.71 -11.77
C VAL A 221 5.84 -16.19 -12.04
N LYS A 222 6.52 -16.91 -11.14
CA LYS A 222 6.90 -18.31 -11.31
C LYS A 222 5.71 -19.27 -11.36
N HIS A 223 4.69 -19.02 -10.53
CA HIS A 223 3.55 -19.93 -10.36
C HIS A 223 2.26 -19.40 -10.96
N ASN A 224 2.31 -18.23 -11.61
CA ASN A 224 1.15 -17.61 -12.23
C ASN A 224 -0.03 -17.47 -11.24
N THR A 225 0.26 -17.17 -9.97
CA THR A 225 -0.72 -16.98 -8.91
C THR A 225 -1.09 -15.51 -8.78
N GLY A 226 -2.36 -15.24 -8.44
CA GLY A 226 -2.87 -13.88 -8.39
C GLY A 226 -3.03 -13.28 -9.79
N TYR A 227 -3.79 -12.22 -9.88
CA TYR A 227 -4.10 -11.58 -11.15
C TYR A 227 -3.30 -10.29 -11.38
N TRP A 228 -2.98 -9.59 -10.32
CA TRP A 228 -2.33 -8.29 -10.37
C TRP A 228 -1.06 -8.27 -9.49
N PRO A 229 0.00 -7.54 -9.87
CA PRO A 229 0.12 -6.75 -11.11
C PRO A 229 0.72 -7.54 -12.29
N PHE A 230 1.39 -8.67 -12.05
CA PHE A 230 2.34 -9.26 -12.99
C PHE A 230 1.81 -10.39 -13.84
N LYS A 231 0.64 -10.96 -13.53
CA LYS A 231 -0.01 -11.93 -14.42
C LYS A 231 -0.38 -11.30 -15.78
N MET A 232 -0.60 -9.99 -15.79
CA MET A 232 -0.93 -9.21 -16.99
C MET A 232 0.30 -8.56 -17.65
N SER A 233 1.50 -8.76 -17.10
CA SER A 233 2.68 -8.00 -17.48
C SER A 233 3.72 -8.91 -18.10
N ALA A 234 4.00 -8.68 -19.36
CA ALA A 234 5.10 -9.36 -20.02
C ALA A 234 6.44 -8.86 -19.47
N LYS A 235 7.33 -9.79 -19.23
CA LYS A 235 8.75 -9.51 -18.98
C LYS A 235 9.31 -8.58 -20.07
N PRO A 236 10.12 -7.55 -19.75
CA PRO A 236 10.75 -6.68 -20.73
C PRO A 236 11.47 -7.48 -21.81
N LYS A 237 11.38 -6.99 -23.06
CA LYS A 237 12.00 -7.65 -24.21
C LYS A 237 13.52 -7.72 -24.01
N GLY A 238 14.09 -8.89 -24.22
CA GLY A 238 15.54 -9.12 -24.11
C GLY A 238 16.04 -9.49 -22.70
N GLN A 239 15.21 -9.37 -21.65
CA GLN A 239 15.59 -9.85 -20.32
C GLN A 239 15.39 -11.37 -20.18
N THR A 240 16.27 -11.99 -19.38
CA THR A 240 16.01 -13.33 -18.83
C THR A 240 15.01 -13.25 -17.70
N GLU A 241 14.36 -14.37 -17.35
CA GLU A 241 13.48 -14.41 -16.18
C GLU A 241 14.23 -14.06 -14.90
N GLN A 242 15.45 -14.54 -14.74
CA GLN A 242 16.29 -14.25 -13.58
C GLN A 242 16.57 -12.74 -13.42
N GLN A 243 16.88 -12.03 -14.51
CA GLN A 243 17.10 -10.58 -14.50
C GLN A 243 15.81 -9.84 -14.11
N PHE A 244 14.68 -10.26 -14.66
CA PHE A 244 13.38 -9.70 -14.33
C PHE A 244 13.00 -9.90 -12.86
N LEU A 245 13.16 -11.12 -12.35
CA LEU A 245 12.90 -11.42 -10.94
C LEU A 245 13.85 -10.66 -10.01
N LYS A 246 15.11 -10.47 -10.40
CA LYS A 246 16.05 -9.62 -9.65
C LYS A 246 15.57 -8.17 -9.60
N THR A 247 15.10 -7.59 -10.70
CA THR A 247 14.53 -6.24 -10.70
C THR A 247 13.30 -6.16 -9.79
N LEU A 248 12.38 -7.13 -9.87
CA LEU A 248 11.17 -7.17 -9.06
C LEU A 248 11.46 -7.28 -7.57
N SER A 249 12.53 -7.95 -7.17
CA SER A 249 12.85 -8.15 -5.75
C SER A 249 13.18 -6.84 -5.01
N TYR A 250 13.59 -5.79 -5.69
CA TYR A 250 13.72 -4.45 -5.10
C TYR A 250 12.38 -3.79 -4.76
N PHE A 251 11.30 -4.27 -5.37
CA PHE A 251 9.95 -3.69 -5.24
C PHE A 251 8.94 -4.65 -4.60
N ASP A 252 9.37 -5.85 -4.24
CA ASP A 252 8.54 -6.83 -3.55
C ASP A 252 8.22 -6.35 -2.12
N ALA A 253 6.94 -6.14 -1.81
CA ALA A 253 6.53 -5.65 -0.50
C ALA A 253 6.95 -6.59 0.64
N ALA A 254 7.14 -7.89 0.39
CA ALA A 254 7.63 -8.83 1.39
C ALA A 254 9.05 -8.49 1.86
N ASN A 255 9.88 -7.91 0.99
CA ASN A 255 11.25 -7.55 1.32
C ASN A 255 11.37 -6.30 2.22
N PHE A 256 10.29 -5.57 2.42
CA PHE A 256 10.22 -4.42 3.33
C PHE A 256 9.69 -4.80 4.72
N THR A 257 8.93 -5.89 4.83
CA THR A 257 8.23 -6.23 6.07
C THR A 257 9.16 -6.53 7.25
N ALA A 258 10.37 -7.03 6.99
CA ALA A 258 11.39 -7.25 8.02
C ALA A 258 11.88 -5.95 8.71
N ASP A 259 11.74 -4.80 8.03
CA ASP A 259 12.14 -3.49 8.54
C ASP A 259 10.98 -2.71 9.18
N VAL A 260 9.74 -3.24 9.14
CA VAL A 260 8.58 -2.63 9.81
C VAL A 260 8.78 -2.62 11.32
N GLN A 261 8.64 -1.45 11.94
CA GLN A 261 8.84 -1.27 13.38
C GLN A 261 7.55 -1.04 14.17
N CYS A 262 6.46 -0.68 13.50
CA CYS A 262 5.17 -0.42 14.14
C CYS A 262 4.23 -1.64 14.07
N PRO A 263 3.17 -1.68 14.91
CA PRO A 263 2.12 -2.69 14.81
C PRO A 263 1.44 -2.70 13.45
N ALA A 264 1.16 -3.90 12.93
CA ALA A 264 0.47 -4.13 11.67
C ALA A 264 -0.85 -4.87 11.90
N VAL A 265 -1.96 -4.34 11.39
CA VAL A 265 -3.27 -5.01 11.38
C VAL A 265 -3.68 -5.26 9.94
N ILE A 266 -3.66 -6.50 9.51
CA ILE A 266 -3.80 -6.89 8.11
C ILE A 266 -5.14 -7.58 7.88
N LEU A 267 -5.96 -7.04 6.97
CA LEU A 267 -7.21 -7.67 6.55
C LEU A 267 -6.96 -8.54 5.31
N VAL A 268 -7.35 -9.81 5.40
CA VAL A 268 -7.12 -10.82 4.36
C VAL A 268 -8.43 -11.51 4.01
N GLY A 269 -8.68 -11.69 2.71
CA GLY A 269 -9.69 -12.62 2.21
C GLY A 269 -9.00 -13.91 1.76
N LEU A 270 -9.35 -15.07 2.34
CA LEU A 270 -8.66 -16.32 1.99
C LEU A 270 -9.04 -16.87 0.60
N LEU A 271 -10.11 -16.35 -0.01
CA LEU A 271 -10.51 -16.62 -1.41
C LEU A 271 -10.05 -15.50 -2.36
N ASP A 272 -9.09 -14.68 -1.96
CA ASP A 272 -8.57 -13.61 -2.81
C ASP A 272 -7.68 -14.19 -3.92
N TRP A 273 -8.20 -14.17 -5.13
CA TRP A 273 -7.50 -14.63 -6.34
C TRP A 273 -6.79 -13.48 -7.09
N VAL A 274 -7.07 -12.23 -6.72
CA VAL A 274 -6.44 -11.05 -7.34
C VAL A 274 -5.06 -10.81 -6.75
N THR A 275 -4.98 -10.71 -5.42
CA THR A 275 -3.72 -10.61 -4.67
C THR A 275 -3.61 -11.85 -3.79
N ALA A 276 -3.08 -12.93 -4.35
CA ALA A 276 -3.12 -14.27 -3.76
C ALA A 276 -2.78 -14.25 -2.26
N SER A 277 -3.72 -14.67 -1.42
CA SER A 277 -3.61 -14.61 0.05
C SER A 277 -2.41 -15.37 0.60
N GLY A 278 -1.96 -16.44 -0.07
CA GLY A 278 -0.74 -17.17 0.27
C GLY A 278 0.52 -16.30 0.19
N ASN A 279 0.61 -15.41 -0.78
CA ASN A 279 1.73 -14.47 -0.91
C ASN A 279 1.81 -13.52 0.29
N LEU A 280 0.65 -13.10 0.78
CA LEU A 280 0.56 -12.21 1.93
C LEU A 280 0.96 -12.90 3.24
N VAL A 281 0.57 -14.15 3.43
CA VAL A 281 0.97 -14.93 4.61
C VAL A 281 2.49 -15.05 4.68
N ASN A 282 3.13 -15.28 3.53
CA ASN A 282 4.59 -15.26 3.43
C ASN A 282 5.20 -13.92 3.86
N ALA A 283 4.66 -12.80 3.37
CA ALA A 283 5.16 -11.48 3.75
C ALA A 283 4.95 -11.18 5.24
N ALA A 284 3.80 -11.56 5.79
CA ALA A 284 3.48 -11.34 7.20
C ALA A 284 4.40 -12.15 8.15
N ALA A 285 4.95 -13.28 7.70
CA ALA A 285 5.91 -14.08 8.46
C ALA A 285 7.23 -13.34 8.76
N HIS A 286 7.57 -12.33 8.00
CA HIS A 286 8.76 -11.49 8.24
C HIS A 286 8.51 -10.33 9.22
N LEU A 287 7.25 -10.06 9.58
CA LEU A 287 6.92 -9.10 10.62
C LEU A 287 7.29 -9.65 12.00
N LYS A 288 7.70 -8.79 12.92
CA LYS A 288 8.11 -9.21 14.26
C LYS A 288 6.95 -9.87 15.01
N PRO A 289 7.18 -11.00 15.68
CA PRO A 289 6.16 -11.64 16.52
C PRO A 289 5.55 -10.66 17.53
N GLY A 290 4.24 -10.72 17.70
CA GLY A 290 3.49 -9.81 18.60
C GLY A 290 3.21 -8.42 18.03
N GLN A 291 3.78 -8.06 16.89
CA GLN A 291 3.49 -6.80 16.19
C GLN A 291 2.49 -6.96 15.03
N VAL A 292 2.06 -8.17 14.73
CA VAL A 292 1.13 -8.43 13.64
C VAL A 292 -0.17 -9.04 14.14
N GLN A 293 -1.30 -8.52 13.66
CA GLN A 293 -2.62 -9.12 13.77
C GLN A 293 -3.20 -9.33 12.38
N MET A 294 -3.41 -10.58 12.00
CA MET A 294 -4.13 -10.91 10.78
C MET A 294 -5.62 -11.09 11.09
N ILE A 295 -6.46 -10.44 10.31
CA ILE A 295 -7.92 -10.57 10.34
C ILE A 295 -8.29 -11.30 9.06
N CYS A 296 -8.40 -12.63 9.14
CA CYS A 296 -8.64 -13.50 7.99
C CYS A 296 -10.13 -13.82 7.84
N ASP A 297 -10.73 -13.39 6.72
CA ASP A 297 -12.07 -13.82 6.34
C ASP A 297 -11.97 -15.10 5.48
N PRO A 298 -12.43 -16.25 5.97
CA PRO A 298 -12.29 -17.52 5.24
C PRO A 298 -13.08 -17.57 3.93
N TRP A 299 -14.10 -16.72 3.79
CA TRP A 299 -14.97 -16.64 2.62
C TRP A 299 -14.82 -15.36 1.82
N GLY A 300 -13.97 -14.45 2.28
CA GLY A 300 -13.72 -13.18 1.63
C GLY A 300 -12.82 -13.34 0.41
N GLY A 301 -13.18 -12.71 -0.70
CA GLY A 301 -12.32 -12.49 -1.86
C GLY A 301 -11.71 -11.09 -1.85
N HIS A 302 -11.21 -10.66 -3.01
CA HIS A 302 -10.60 -9.33 -3.15
C HIS A 302 -11.59 -8.20 -2.85
N GLY A 303 -11.34 -7.41 -1.81
CA GLY A 303 -12.20 -6.31 -1.40
C GLY A 303 -13.58 -6.71 -0.86
N SER A 304 -13.85 -8.00 -0.67
CA SER A 304 -15.19 -8.53 -0.35
C SER A 304 -15.28 -9.25 1.00
N ALA A 305 -14.43 -8.91 1.97
CA ALA A 305 -14.58 -9.44 3.32
C ALA A 305 -15.96 -9.11 3.91
N SER A 306 -16.51 -10.04 4.69
CA SER A 306 -17.79 -9.86 5.36
C SER A 306 -17.75 -8.69 6.37
N MET A 307 -18.93 -8.17 6.73
CA MET A 307 -19.03 -7.05 7.65
C MET A 307 -18.39 -7.31 9.01
N THR A 308 -18.41 -8.54 9.50
CA THR A 308 -17.78 -8.92 10.77
C THR A 308 -16.28 -8.62 10.75
N TYR A 309 -15.56 -9.08 9.72
CA TYR A 309 -14.11 -8.88 9.60
C TYR A 309 -13.74 -7.45 9.27
N ARG A 310 -14.53 -6.77 8.42
CA ARG A 310 -14.36 -5.33 8.16
C ARG A 310 -14.54 -4.48 9.41
N ASN A 311 -15.54 -4.80 10.24
CA ASN A 311 -15.79 -4.07 11.48
C ASN A 311 -14.65 -4.27 12.48
N ARG A 312 -14.11 -5.49 12.63
CA ARG A 312 -12.92 -5.73 13.47
C ARG A 312 -11.72 -4.90 13.00
N TYR A 313 -11.47 -4.89 11.70
CA TYR A 313 -10.40 -4.07 11.11
C TYR A 313 -10.63 -2.57 11.38
N ARG A 314 -11.84 -2.05 11.12
CA ARG A 314 -12.18 -0.65 11.39
C ARG A 314 -12.10 -0.31 12.88
N GLN A 315 -12.46 -1.23 13.74
CA GLN A 315 -12.34 -1.06 15.19
C GLN A 315 -10.87 -0.88 15.59
N SER A 316 -9.94 -1.68 15.06
CA SER A 316 -8.50 -1.54 15.30
C SER A 316 -7.97 -0.18 14.84
N LEU A 317 -8.35 0.26 13.64
CA LEU A 317 -7.97 1.57 13.10
C LEU A 317 -8.51 2.72 13.95
N ASN A 318 -9.79 2.67 14.30
CA ASN A 318 -10.44 3.70 15.12
C ASN A 318 -9.88 3.73 16.55
N GLN A 319 -9.59 2.56 17.14
CA GLN A 319 -8.98 2.44 18.46
C GLN A 319 -7.61 3.16 18.50
N PHE A 320 -6.81 3.01 17.44
CA PHE A 320 -5.56 3.73 17.31
C PHE A 320 -5.77 5.23 17.07
N LEU A 321 -6.53 5.61 16.02
CA LEU A 321 -6.67 6.99 15.60
C LEU A 321 -7.45 7.85 16.61
N GLN A 322 -8.53 7.33 17.20
CA GLN A 322 -9.40 8.13 18.05
C GLN A 322 -9.08 8.02 19.54
N HIS A 323 -8.55 6.88 19.98
CA HIS A 323 -8.35 6.60 21.41
C HIS A 323 -6.89 6.43 21.82
N ASN A 324 -5.94 6.57 20.89
CA ASN A 324 -4.50 6.39 21.12
C ASN A 324 -4.17 5.07 21.87
N ARG A 325 -4.84 3.98 21.47
CA ARG A 325 -4.64 2.64 22.04
C ARG A 325 -3.96 1.74 21.02
N SER A 326 -3.33 0.68 21.50
CA SER A 326 -2.75 -0.34 20.61
C SER A 326 -3.77 -0.78 19.56
N PRO A 327 -3.41 -0.84 18.27
CA PRO A 327 -4.33 -1.29 17.23
C PRO A 327 -4.59 -2.80 17.30
N ILE A 328 -3.72 -3.56 17.98
CA ILE A 328 -3.85 -5.01 18.14
C ILE A 328 -4.88 -5.30 19.22
N ILE A 329 -6.00 -5.91 18.82
CA ILE A 329 -7.07 -6.33 19.73
C ILE A 329 -6.77 -7.78 20.16
N LYS A 330 -6.45 -7.95 21.44
CA LYS A 330 -6.29 -9.29 22.00
C LYS A 330 -7.63 -10.03 21.95
N PRO A 331 -7.65 -11.33 21.64
CA PRO A 331 -8.86 -12.14 21.78
C PRO A 331 -9.40 -12.00 23.19
N SER A 332 -10.71 -11.82 23.35
CA SER A 332 -11.37 -12.01 24.64
C SER A 332 -11.12 -13.46 25.08
N LYS A 333 -10.62 -13.62 26.29
CA LYS A 333 -10.45 -14.95 26.92
C LYS A 333 -11.76 -15.69 27.01
#